data_89f8dd9ccd96cee96e936f62ebaf39da
#
_entry.id   89f8dd9ccd96cee96e936f62ebaf39da
#
_cell.length_a   1.000
_cell.length_b   1.000
_cell.length_c   1.000
_cell.angle_alpha   90.00
_cell.angle_beta   90.00
_cell.angle_gamma   90.00
#
_symmetry.space_group_name_H-M   'P 1'
#
loop_
_entity.id
_entity.type
_entity.pdbx_description
1 polymer ?
#
loop_
_entity_poly.entity_id
_entity_poly.type
_entity_poly.pdbx_seq_one_letter_code
_entity_poly.pdbx_strand_id
1 'polypeptide(L)'
;GTVAQTRWNQISEETVMRTFQPAEFGPFFEPLVAIDRCRSLGEGQPDLAARKSLQQVTLATAFGDLQLVDLDMARCCLAGVWLLHDFLGESHVVSQQIETSTGSFWHGVMHRREGDFSNAKYWFRRVGRHDVLDELGPLLVSLAGDSHSKQADALAPGIGILLREGVAA
;
A
#
# COMPACT_ATOMS: atom_id res chain seq x y z
N GLY A 1 -16.82 14.57 -26.65
CA GLY A 1 -16.23 15.34 -25.56
C GLY A 1 -17.27 15.72 -24.51
N THR A 2 -17.99 14.79 -23.84
CA THR A 2 -18.93 15.23 -22.79
C THR A 2 -19.17 14.16 -21.72
N VAL A 3 -18.96 12.89 -22.00
CA VAL A 3 -19.25 11.82 -21.02
C VAL A 3 -18.08 11.58 -20.05
N ALA A 4 -16.85 11.71 -20.54
CA ALA A 4 -15.65 11.55 -19.71
C ALA A 4 -15.51 12.71 -18.70
N GLN A 5 -15.79 13.95 -19.13
CA GLN A 5 -15.71 15.14 -18.29
C GLN A 5 -16.75 15.13 -17.18
N THR A 6 -17.95 14.60 -17.44
CA THR A 6 -19.02 14.49 -16.44
C THR A 6 -18.68 13.44 -15.36
N ARG A 7 -18.00 12.34 -15.74
CA ARG A 7 -17.57 11.30 -14.80
C ARG A 7 -16.43 11.78 -13.88
N TRP A 8 -15.54 12.65 -14.38
CA TRP A 8 -14.48 13.26 -13.59
C TRP A 8 -15.01 14.28 -12.59
N ASN A 9 -16.01 15.09 -12.98
CA ASN A 9 -16.62 16.07 -12.08
C ASN A 9 -17.45 15.41 -10.95
N GLN A 10 -18.08 14.26 -11.18
CA GLN A 10 -18.76 13.50 -10.14
C GLN A 10 -17.78 12.86 -9.13
N ILE A 11 -16.61 12.42 -9.56
CA ILE A 11 -15.58 11.87 -8.66
C ILE A 11 -14.99 12.98 -7.76
N SER A 12 -14.90 14.22 -8.23
CA SER A 12 -14.35 15.34 -7.46
C SER A 12 -15.27 15.86 -6.33
N GLU A 13 -16.57 15.58 -6.38
CA GLU A 13 -17.52 16.00 -5.34
C GLU A 13 -17.83 14.91 -4.30
N GLU A 14 -17.61 13.63 -4.63
CA GLU A 14 -17.86 12.48 -3.72
C GLU A 14 -16.62 11.82 -3.15
N THR A 15 -15.42 12.17 -3.60
CA THR A 15 -14.20 11.74 -2.93
C THR A 15 -13.99 12.60 -1.67
N VAL A 16 -14.92 12.50 -0.74
CA VAL A 16 -14.63 12.78 0.66
C VAL A 16 -13.46 11.87 1.00
N MET A 17 -12.28 12.45 1.12
CA MET A 17 -11.11 11.74 1.66
C MET A 17 -11.59 11.10 2.96
N ARG A 18 -11.80 9.80 2.93
CA ARG A 18 -12.18 9.06 4.12
C ARG A 18 -11.10 9.32 5.14
N THR A 19 -11.42 10.05 6.18
CA THR A 19 -10.46 10.30 7.24
C THR A 19 -10.05 8.94 7.79
N PHE A 20 -8.77 8.64 7.74
CA PHE A 20 -8.23 7.39 8.25
C PHE A 20 -8.58 7.26 9.74
N GLN A 21 -9.32 6.22 10.08
CA GLN A 21 -9.77 5.94 11.44
C GLN A 21 -9.17 4.61 11.91
N PRO A 22 -8.08 4.64 12.71
CA PRO A 22 -7.42 3.43 13.20
C PRO A 22 -8.37 2.43 13.87
N ALA A 23 -9.38 2.90 14.58
CA ALA A 23 -10.37 2.07 15.27
C ALA A 23 -11.19 1.17 14.33
N GLU A 24 -11.32 1.52 13.04
CA GLU A 24 -12.02 0.68 12.05
C GLU A 24 -11.28 -0.64 11.77
N PHE A 25 -9.98 -0.71 12.09
CA PHE A 25 -9.16 -1.90 11.86
C PHE A 25 -9.19 -2.91 13.02
N GLY A 26 -9.97 -2.63 14.05
CA GLY A 26 -10.14 -3.49 15.22
C GLY A 26 -9.02 -3.36 16.26
N PRO A 27 -9.23 -3.92 17.45
CA PRO A 27 -8.43 -3.64 18.63
C PRO A 27 -6.96 -4.10 18.53
N PHE A 28 -6.68 -5.08 17.69
CA PHE A 28 -5.30 -5.52 17.47
C PHE A 28 -4.53 -4.54 16.57
N PHE A 29 -5.15 -4.15 15.44
CA PHE A 29 -4.47 -3.29 14.46
C PHE A 29 -4.49 -1.81 14.86
N GLU A 30 -5.53 -1.34 15.57
CA GLU A 30 -5.68 0.06 15.95
C GLU A 30 -4.39 0.69 16.50
N PRO A 31 -3.74 0.16 17.56
CA PRO A 31 -2.53 0.76 18.11
C PRO A 31 -1.31 0.65 17.16
N LEU A 32 -1.33 -0.29 16.23
CA LEU A 32 -0.25 -0.50 15.27
C LEU A 32 -0.35 0.44 14.05
N VAL A 33 -1.57 0.84 13.67
CA VAL A 33 -1.79 1.71 12.51
C VAL A 33 -2.06 3.17 12.89
N ALA A 34 -2.31 3.48 14.16
CA ALA A 34 -2.56 4.84 14.67
C ALA A 34 -1.34 5.77 14.67
N ILE A 35 -0.19 5.27 14.24
CA ILE A 35 1.07 6.00 14.24
C ILE A 35 1.32 6.68 12.90
N ASP A 36 1.74 7.93 12.94
CA ASP A 36 2.29 8.61 11.77
C ASP A 36 3.72 8.14 11.52
N ARG A 37 3.89 7.32 10.49
CA ARG A 37 5.19 6.85 10.03
C ARG A 37 5.49 7.33 8.60
N CYS A 38 4.97 8.49 8.23
CA CYS A 38 5.29 9.13 6.97
C CYS A 38 6.79 9.47 6.93
N ARG A 39 7.57 8.60 6.29
CA ARG A 39 9.04 8.66 6.22
C ARG A 39 9.51 8.57 4.77
N SER A 40 10.83 8.60 4.59
CA SER A 40 11.43 8.30 3.29
C SER A 40 11.01 6.89 2.82
N LEU A 41 10.93 6.71 1.51
CA LEU A 41 10.55 5.44 0.87
C LEU A 41 11.68 4.38 0.89
N GLY A 42 12.73 4.55 1.70
CA GLY A 42 13.80 3.58 1.90
C GLY A 42 13.46 2.50 2.94
N GLU A 43 14.47 1.72 3.33
CA GLU A 43 14.32 0.62 4.30
C GLU A 43 13.72 1.06 5.63
N GLY A 44 14.03 2.26 6.07
CA GLY A 44 13.63 2.75 7.37
C GLY A 44 14.45 2.17 8.51
N GLN A 45 13.91 2.25 9.72
CA GLN A 45 14.49 1.65 10.92
C GLN A 45 13.40 0.87 11.66
N PRO A 46 13.61 -0.43 11.95
CA PRO A 46 12.64 -1.26 12.63
C PRO A 46 12.16 -0.65 13.95
N ASP A 47 10.85 -0.61 14.12
CA ASP A 47 10.22 -0.12 15.36
C ASP A 47 10.30 -1.17 16.45
N LEU A 48 11.35 -1.11 17.25
CA LEU A 48 11.56 -2.07 18.33
C LEU A 48 10.48 -2.01 19.42
N ALA A 49 9.77 -0.90 19.56
CA ALA A 49 8.66 -0.80 20.53
C ALA A 49 7.46 -1.65 20.08
N ALA A 50 7.16 -1.69 18.78
CA ALA A 50 6.10 -2.52 18.22
C ALA A 50 6.49 -4.00 18.09
N ARG A 51 7.79 -4.34 18.14
CA ARG A 51 8.29 -5.68 17.86
C ARG A 51 7.61 -6.78 18.69
N LYS A 52 7.43 -6.54 19.99
CA LYS A 52 6.84 -7.55 20.89
C LYS A 52 5.41 -7.90 20.49
N SER A 53 4.59 -6.90 20.15
CA SER A 53 3.21 -7.10 19.70
C SER A 53 3.18 -7.80 18.34
N LEU A 54 4.05 -7.37 17.42
CA LEU A 54 4.13 -7.94 16.08
C LEU A 54 4.63 -9.40 16.06
N GLN A 55 5.56 -9.78 16.95
CA GLN A 55 6.03 -11.17 17.06
C GLN A 55 4.95 -12.14 17.56
N GLN A 56 3.94 -11.64 18.26
CA GLN A 56 2.80 -12.42 18.74
C GLN A 56 1.66 -12.47 17.73
N VAL A 57 1.81 -11.81 16.58
CA VAL A 57 0.77 -11.74 15.56
C VAL A 57 0.57 -13.08 14.88
N THR A 58 -0.66 -13.54 14.91
CA THR A 58 -1.19 -14.66 14.13
C THR A 58 -2.53 -14.24 13.57
N LEU A 59 -3.09 -14.99 12.63
CA LEU A 59 -4.46 -14.71 12.17
C LEU A 59 -5.46 -14.73 13.33
N ALA A 60 -5.28 -15.66 14.27
CA ALA A 60 -6.17 -15.76 15.45
C ALA A 60 -6.05 -14.55 16.39
N THR A 61 -4.82 -14.07 16.68
CA THR A 61 -4.64 -12.90 17.56
C THR A 61 -5.04 -11.58 16.88
N ALA A 62 -4.85 -11.48 15.56
CA ALA A 62 -5.17 -10.28 14.81
C ALA A 62 -6.66 -10.10 14.54
N PHE A 63 -7.37 -11.20 14.28
CA PHE A 63 -8.77 -11.17 13.84
C PHE A 63 -9.75 -11.80 14.85
N GLY A 64 -9.23 -12.47 15.91
CA GLY A 64 -10.06 -13.08 16.95
C GLY A 64 -11.05 -14.09 16.39
N ASP A 65 -12.31 -13.97 16.82
CA ASP A 65 -13.41 -14.84 16.41
C ASP A 65 -14.07 -14.43 15.08
N LEU A 66 -13.50 -13.46 14.35
CA LEU A 66 -14.03 -13.06 13.06
C LEU A 66 -13.93 -14.22 12.05
N GLN A 67 -15.01 -14.49 11.35
CA GLN A 67 -14.99 -15.42 10.23
C GLN A 67 -14.22 -14.80 9.06
N LEU A 68 -13.00 -15.27 8.82
CA LEU A 68 -12.19 -14.80 7.72
C LEU A 68 -12.71 -15.38 6.40
N VAL A 69 -13.19 -14.50 5.54
CA VAL A 69 -13.70 -14.86 4.20
C VAL A 69 -12.55 -15.08 3.22
N ASP A 70 -11.47 -14.29 3.38
CA ASP A 70 -10.28 -14.35 2.52
C ASP A 70 -9.02 -14.40 3.40
N LEU A 71 -8.42 -15.57 3.47
CA LEU A 71 -7.21 -15.81 4.27
C LEU A 71 -5.98 -15.10 3.68
N ASP A 72 -5.89 -14.99 2.37
CA ASP A 72 -4.77 -14.32 1.73
C ASP A 72 -4.84 -12.82 1.93
N MET A 73 -6.04 -12.23 1.87
CA MET A 73 -6.22 -10.83 2.24
C MET A 73 -5.87 -10.58 3.71
N ALA A 74 -6.28 -11.46 4.62
CA ALA A 74 -5.92 -11.37 6.04
C ALA A 74 -4.40 -11.43 6.25
N ARG A 75 -3.69 -12.31 5.54
CA ARG A 75 -2.22 -12.36 5.53
C ARG A 75 -1.60 -11.11 4.94
N CYS A 76 -2.20 -10.52 3.90
CA CYS A 76 -1.76 -9.25 3.34
C CYS A 76 -1.81 -8.11 4.37
N CYS A 77 -2.84 -8.08 5.25
CA CYS A 77 -2.88 -7.13 6.36
C CYS A 77 -1.67 -7.29 7.29
N LEU A 78 -1.28 -8.53 7.61
CA LEU A 78 -0.09 -8.79 8.43
C LEU A 78 1.19 -8.33 7.72
N ALA A 79 1.36 -8.63 6.44
CA ALA A 79 2.50 -8.16 5.65
C ALA A 79 2.60 -6.63 5.64
N GLY A 80 1.47 -5.95 5.47
CA GLY A 80 1.38 -4.49 5.47
C GLY A 80 1.77 -3.88 6.82
N VAL A 81 1.31 -4.46 7.93
CA VAL A 81 1.66 -3.96 9.27
C VAL A 81 3.14 -4.18 9.61
N TRP A 82 3.71 -5.33 9.26
CA TRP A 82 5.16 -5.54 9.37
C TRP A 82 5.94 -4.46 8.60
N LEU A 83 5.52 -4.18 7.37
CA LEU A 83 6.15 -3.18 6.51
C LEU A 83 5.99 -1.76 7.05
N LEU A 84 4.83 -1.43 7.65
CA LEU A 84 4.57 -0.13 8.28
C LEU A 84 5.56 0.16 9.41
N HIS A 85 5.97 -0.88 10.15
CA HIS A 85 6.93 -0.79 11.24
C HIS A 85 8.38 -1.05 10.83
N ASP A 86 8.69 -1.00 9.53
CA ASP A 86 10.03 -1.16 8.95
C ASP A 86 10.66 -2.56 9.16
N PHE A 87 9.85 -3.60 9.40
CA PHE A 87 10.28 -4.99 9.45
C PHE A 87 10.15 -5.64 8.06
N LEU A 88 11.05 -5.24 7.15
CA LEU A 88 10.99 -5.65 5.75
C LEU A 88 11.10 -7.16 5.56
N GLY A 89 12.02 -7.79 6.30
CA GLY A 89 12.24 -9.23 6.23
C GLY A 89 11.01 -10.03 6.63
N GLU A 90 10.33 -9.64 7.71
CA GLU A 90 9.10 -10.29 8.18
C GLU A 90 7.94 -10.07 7.19
N SER A 91 7.81 -8.87 6.63
CA SER A 91 6.85 -8.59 5.56
C SER A 91 7.11 -9.44 4.32
N HIS A 92 8.38 -9.59 3.92
CA HIS A 92 8.80 -10.43 2.81
C HIS A 92 8.38 -11.89 3.01
N VAL A 93 8.70 -12.48 4.19
CA VAL A 93 8.36 -13.87 4.52
C VAL A 93 6.85 -14.14 4.38
N VAL A 94 6.01 -13.18 4.75
CA VAL A 94 4.56 -13.32 4.61
C VAL A 94 4.13 -13.13 3.16
N SER A 95 4.52 -12.03 2.52
CA SER A 95 4.01 -11.63 1.20
C SER A 95 4.46 -12.56 0.07
N GLN A 96 5.67 -13.14 0.15
CA GLN A 96 6.17 -14.07 -0.87
C GLN A 96 5.36 -15.37 -1.02
N GLN A 97 4.54 -15.70 -0.03
CA GLN A 97 3.69 -16.89 -0.03
C GLN A 97 2.28 -16.62 -0.57
N ILE A 98 1.98 -15.38 -0.95
CA ILE A 98 0.65 -14.96 -1.37
C ILE A 98 0.67 -14.65 -2.86
N GLU A 99 0.08 -15.53 -3.67
CA GLU A 99 0.10 -15.43 -5.14
C GLU A 99 -0.99 -14.51 -5.72
N THR A 100 -1.70 -13.76 -4.87
CA THR A 100 -2.74 -12.82 -5.30
C THR A 100 -2.15 -11.49 -5.77
N SER A 101 -2.98 -10.66 -6.43
CA SER A 101 -2.65 -9.29 -6.81
C SER A 101 -2.19 -8.47 -5.59
N THR A 102 -2.93 -8.54 -4.48
CA THR A 102 -2.60 -7.84 -3.23
C THR A 102 -1.30 -8.37 -2.60
N GLY A 103 -1.06 -9.68 -2.63
CA GLY A 103 0.22 -10.27 -2.18
C GLY A 103 1.39 -9.74 -3.00
N SER A 104 1.24 -9.72 -4.33
CA SER A 104 2.23 -9.16 -5.26
C SER A 104 2.46 -7.66 -5.02
N PHE A 105 1.40 -6.90 -4.67
CA PHE A 105 1.52 -5.49 -4.32
C PHE A 105 2.41 -5.28 -3.08
N TRP A 106 2.13 -5.95 -1.98
CA TRP A 106 2.94 -5.82 -0.76
C TRP A 106 4.39 -6.28 -0.96
N HIS A 107 4.60 -7.36 -1.71
CA HIS A 107 5.92 -7.86 -2.06
C HIS A 107 6.70 -6.84 -2.91
N GLY A 108 6.02 -6.21 -3.88
CA GLY A 108 6.60 -5.14 -4.70
C GLY A 108 6.96 -3.91 -3.88
N VAL A 109 6.09 -3.48 -2.94
CA VAL A 109 6.38 -2.36 -2.04
C VAL A 109 7.59 -2.66 -1.15
N MET A 110 7.69 -3.88 -0.63
CA MET A 110 8.81 -4.31 0.20
C MET A 110 10.14 -4.22 -0.57
N HIS A 111 10.24 -4.83 -1.75
CA HIS A 111 11.44 -4.74 -2.60
C HIS A 111 11.77 -3.30 -3.02
N ARG A 112 10.74 -2.46 -3.24
CA ARG A 112 10.93 -1.05 -3.53
C ARG A 112 11.61 -0.32 -2.37
N ARG A 113 11.26 -0.68 -1.14
CA ARG A 113 11.81 -0.07 0.08
C ARG A 113 13.25 -0.52 0.37
N GLU A 114 13.59 -1.77 0.10
CA GLU A 114 14.97 -2.27 0.26
C GLU A 114 15.92 -1.83 -0.87
N GLY A 115 15.41 -1.14 -1.90
CA GLY A 115 16.21 -0.64 -3.02
C GLY A 115 16.40 -1.65 -4.16
N ASP A 116 15.80 -2.83 -4.10
CA ASP A 116 15.79 -3.78 -5.22
C ASP A 116 14.69 -3.42 -6.22
N PHE A 117 14.98 -2.38 -7.03
CA PHE A 117 14.03 -1.86 -8.00
C PHE A 117 13.71 -2.82 -9.14
N SER A 118 14.60 -3.74 -9.46
CA SER A 118 14.38 -4.74 -10.50
C SER A 118 13.33 -5.75 -10.07
N ASN A 119 13.44 -6.24 -8.84
CA ASN A 119 12.49 -7.16 -8.25
C ASN A 119 11.14 -6.48 -7.95
N ALA A 120 11.18 -5.25 -7.44
CA ALA A 120 9.98 -4.45 -7.26
C ALA A 120 9.17 -4.31 -8.56
N LYS A 121 9.83 -3.99 -9.70
CA LYS A 121 9.16 -3.93 -11.01
C LYS A 121 8.56 -5.27 -11.44
N TYR A 122 9.26 -6.36 -11.19
CA TYR A 122 8.74 -7.70 -11.48
C TYR A 122 7.42 -7.95 -10.73
N TRP A 123 7.39 -7.68 -9.42
CA TRP A 123 6.21 -7.90 -8.60
C TRP A 123 5.08 -6.94 -8.95
N PHE A 124 5.36 -5.65 -9.21
CA PHE A 124 4.33 -4.69 -9.62
C PHE A 124 3.69 -5.05 -10.97
N ARG A 125 4.42 -5.68 -11.90
CA ARG A 125 3.80 -6.21 -13.12
C ARG A 125 2.81 -7.34 -12.84
N ARG A 126 3.03 -8.13 -11.80
CA ARG A 126 2.12 -9.21 -11.39
C ARG A 126 0.89 -8.70 -10.66
N VAL A 127 0.92 -7.49 -10.13
CA VAL A 127 -0.25 -6.86 -9.48
C VAL A 127 -1.41 -6.71 -10.47
N GLY A 128 -1.13 -6.32 -11.70
CA GLY A 128 -2.17 -6.05 -12.70
C GLY A 128 -3.08 -4.89 -12.27
N ARG A 129 -4.40 -5.05 -12.47
CA ARG A 129 -5.38 -4.08 -11.97
C ARG A 129 -5.58 -4.27 -10.47
N HIS A 130 -5.55 -3.16 -9.73
CA HIS A 130 -5.71 -3.17 -8.29
C HIS A 130 -6.28 -1.84 -7.80
N ASP A 131 -7.31 -1.88 -6.98
CA ASP A 131 -8.07 -0.70 -6.53
C ASP A 131 -7.16 0.37 -5.92
N VAL A 132 -6.15 -0.03 -5.14
CA VAL A 132 -5.17 0.91 -4.56
C VAL A 132 -4.42 1.71 -5.64
N LEU A 133 -4.07 1.10 -6.77
CA LEU A 133 -3.39 1.79 -7.88
C LEU A 133 -4.35 2.72 -8.62
N ASP A 134 -5.60 2.31 -8.77
CA ASP A 134 -6.65 3.11 -9.39
C ASP A 134 -6.97 4.36 -8.54
N GLU A 135 -6.90 4.26 -7.20
CA GLU A 135 -7.10 5.38 -6.27
C GLU A 135 -5.85 6.28 -6.14
N LEU A 136 -4.65 5.68 -6.04
CA LEU A 136 -3.40 6.44 -5.89
C LEU A 136 -3.07 7.30 -7.11
N GLY A 137 -3.39 6.85 -8.32
CA GLY A 137 -3.07 7.57 -9.55
C GLY A 137 -3.60 9.00 -9.57
N PRO A 138 -4.91 9.23 -9.37
CA PRO A 138 -5.49 10.56 -9.30
C PRO A 138 -4.94 11.42 -8.15
N LEU A 139 -4.72 10.83 -6.97
CA LEU A 139 -4.16 11.53 -5.81
C LEU A 139 -2.74 12.05 -6.09
N LEU A 140 -1.90 11.25 -6.72
CA LEU A 140 -0.54 11.64 -7.08
C LEU A 140 -0.50 12.74 -8.13
N VAL A 141 -1.41 12.71 -9.11
CA VAL A 141 -1.57 13.78 -10.11
C VAL A 141 -2.01 15.07 -9.44
N SER A 142 -2.95 15.02 -8.49
CA SER A 142 -3.40 16.19 -7.73
C SER A 142 -2.26 16.80 -6.92
N LEU A 143 -1.53 15.98 -6.15
CA LEU A 143 -0.39 16.43 -5.36
C LEU A 143 0.76 16.99 -6.21
N ALA A 144 1.02 16.41 -7.38
CA ALA A 144 2.03 16.91 -8.32
C ALA A 144 1.62 18.25 -8.95
N GLY A 145 0.33 18.45 -9.21
CA GLY A 145 -0.21 19.71 -9.74
C GLY A 145 -0.14 20.87 -8.73
N ASP A 146 -0.30 20.58 -7.44
CA ASP A 146 -0.24 21.57 -6.35
C ASP A 146 1.19 21.89 -5.90
N SER A 147 2.15 21.01 -6.19
CA SER A 147 3.54 21.19 -5.79
C SER A 147 4.36 21.82 -6.92
N HIS A 148 4.71 23.10 -6.80
CA HIS A 148 5.71 23.79 -7.64
C HIS A 148 7.14 23.27 -7.37
N SER A 149 7.31 22.07 -6.84
CA SER A 149 8.61 21.51 -6.47
C SER A 149 9.17 20.65 -7.59
N LYS A 150 10.43 20.92 -7.98
CA LYS A 150 11.21 20.12 -8.93
C LYS A 150 11.29 18.63 -8.58
N GLN A 151 10.93 18.26 -7.35
CA GLN A 151 10.88 16.88 -6.87
C GLN A 151 9.62 16.14 -7.31
N ALA A 152 8.50 16.84 -7.46
CA ALA A 152 7.26 16.28 -8.00
C ALA A 152 7.40 15.97 -9.50
N ASP A 153 8.09 16.84 -10.25
CA ASP A 153 8.39 16.62 -11.68
C ASP A 153 9.27 15.39 -11.91
N ALA A 154 10.15 15.05 -10.94
CA ALA A 154 11.00 13.86 -11.02
C ALA A 154 10.24 12.56 -10.70
N LEU A 155 9.15 12.62 -9.92
CA LEU A 155 8.32 11.47 -9.56
C LEU A 155 7.24 11.17 -10.61
N ALA A 156 6.69 12.20 -11.24
CA ALA A 156 5.60 12.08 -12.21
C ALA A 156 5.92 11.16 -13.40
N PRO A 157 7.11 11.20 -14.04
CA PRO A 157 7.44 10.30 -15.14
C PRO A 157 7.54 8.84 -14.71
N GLY A 158 8.06 8.56 -13.52
CA GLY A 158 8.21 7.19 -13.00
C GLY A 158 6.86 6.53 -12.70
N ILE A 159 5.93 7.30 -12.16
CA ILE A 159 4.56 6.84 -11.85
C ILE A 159 3.76 6.68 -13.14
N GLY A 160 3.90 7.60 -14.09
CA GLY A 160 3.25 7.51 -15.40
C GLY A 160 3.68 6.29 -16.22
N ILE A 161 4.90 5.79 -16.03
CA ILE A 161 5.38 4.55 -16.65
C ILE A 161 4.74 3.34 -15.98
N LEU A 162 4.66 3.29 -14.65
CA LEU A 162 4.00 2.19 -13.92
C LEU A 162 2.51 2.08 -14.29
N LEU A 163 1.82 3.21 -14.46
CA LEU A 163 0.41 3.24 -14.83
C LEU A 163 0.17 2.89 -16.31
N ARG A 164 1.11 3.22 -17.21
CA ARG A 164 0.96 2.94 -18.65
C ARG A 164 1.39 1.52 -19.03
N GLU A 165 2.41 0.97 -18.40
CA GLU A 165 2.88 -0.40 -18.68
C GLU A 165 1.98 -1.46 -18.06
N GLY A 166 1.21 -1.14 -16.99
CA GLY A 166 0.20 -2.02 -16.40
C GLY A 166 -1.11 -2.11 -17.17
N VAL A 167 -1.35 -1.23 -18.16
CA VAL A 167 -2.60 -1.17 -18.94
C VAL A 167 -2.43 -1.79 -20.34
N ALA A 168 -1.23 -2.18 -20.74
CA ALA A 168 -0.89 -2.69 -22.06
C ALA A 168 -0.57 -4.19 -22.09
N ALA A 169 -1.26 -5.00 -21.25
CA ALA A 169 -1.19 -6.47 -21.31
C ALA A 169 -2.59 -7.09 -21.34
#